data_058e96315323feb4ebe580f3fd586657
#
_entry.id   058e96315323feb4ebe580f3fd586657
#
_cell.length_a   1.000
_cell.length_b   1.000
_cell.length_c   1.000
_cell.angle_alpha   90.00
_cell.angle_beta   90.00
_cell.angle_gamma   90.00
#
_symmetry.space_group_name_H-M   'P 1'
#
loop_
_entity.id
_entity.type
_entity.pdbx_description
1 polymer ?
#
loop_
_entity_poly.entity_id
_entity_poly.type
_entity_poly.pdbx_seq_one_letter_code
_entity_poly.pdbx_strand_id
1 'polypeptide(L)'
;MSKSAISELILHRSPVVMRDSATVQEACKIMHQHRVGAIIVVDEQKRPVGIFTGRDAVNRVLANGLEGKRTLLREVMTEKPDCVSPDWVTLDALRQMSDCGYRHLPVVQDGKIVGLVSRGDFRLMDQVRLDEETGYWERI
;
A
#
# COMPACT_ATOMS: atom_id res chain seq x y z
N MET A 1 14.35 0.10 -25.72
CA MET A 1 13.06 -0.08 -25.07
C MET A 1 13.03 0.62 -23.70
N SER A 2 12.09 1.50 -23.53
CA SER A 2 12.02 2.23 -22.28
C SER A 2 11.44 1.35 -21.16
N LYS A 3 11.92 1.55 -19.96
CA LYS A 3 11.42 0.86 -18.80
C LYS A 3 10.28 1.68 -18.20
N SER A 4 9.26 1.00 -17.73
CA SER A 4 8.15 1.69 -17.07
C SER A 4 8.59 2.27 -15.74
N ALA A 5 8.08 3.44 -15.43
CA ALA A 5 8.35 4.13 -14.18
C ALA A 5 7.12 4.09 -13.28
N ILE A 6 7.37 4.18 -11.98
CA ILE A 6 6.29 4.23 -10.98
C ILE A 6 5.33 5.38 -11.26
N SER A 7 5.85 6.51 -11.76
CA SER A 7 5.01 7.67 -12.09
C SER A 7 3.85 7.32 -13.02
N GLU A 8 4.04 6.36 -13.90
CA GLU A 8 3.00 5.93 -14.83
C GLU A 8 1.87 5.18 -14.11
N LEU A 9 2.21 4.44 -13.08
CA LEU A 9 1.22 3.66 -12.34
C LEU A 9 0.31 4.52 -11.48
N ILE A 10 0.81 5.66 -11.01
CA ILE A 10 0.05 6.52 -10.10
C ILE A 10 -0.57 7.73 -10.78
N LEU A 11 -0.44 7.83 -12.10
CA LEU A 11 -0.76 9.04 -12.86
C LEU A 11 -2.17 9.60 -12.62
N HIS A 12 -3.17 8.75 -12.55
CA HIS A 12 -4.56 9.19 -12.39
C HIS A 12 -5.17 8.74 -11.06
N ARG A 13 -4.33 8.51 -10.05
CA ARG A 13 -4.80 8.02 -8.76
C ARG A 13 -4.33 8.89 -7.63
N SER A 14 -5.20 9.07 -6.65
CA SER A 14 -4.85 9.75 -5.42
C SER A 14 -4.74 8.71 -4.30
N PRO A 15 -3.68 8.74 -3.51
CA PRO A 15 -3.55 7.79 -2.41
C PRO A 15 -4.59 8.10 -1.33
N VAL A 16 -5.05 7.06 -0.66
CA VAL A 16 -5.91 7.24 0.49
C VAL A 16 -5.03 7.48 1.71
N VAL A 17 -5.25 8.59 2.38
CA VAL A 17 -4.42 9.04 3.50
C VAL A 17 -5.31 9.29 4.70
N MET A 18 -4.88 8.82 5.88
CA MET A 18 -5.62 9.07 7.12
C MET A 18 -4.65 9.45 8.24
N ARG A 19 -5.17 10.17 9.20
CA ARG A 19 -4.40 10.56 10.39
C ARG A 19 -4.16 9.34 11.28
N ASP A 20 -3.03 9.34 11.95
CA ASP A 20 -2.66 8.28 12.88
C ASP A 20 -3.59 8.21 14.10
N SER A 21 -4.35 9.26 14.34
CA SER A 21 -5.37 9.28 15.41
C SER A 21 -6.71 8.71 14.98
N ALA A 22 -6.89 8.33 13.72
CA ALA A 22 -8.11 7.69 13.28
C ALA A 22 -8.16 6.26 13.82
N THR A 23 -9.38 5.72 13.95
CA THR A 23 -9.55 4.36 14.45
C THR A 23 -9.42 3.34 13.33
N VAL A 24 -9.13 2.12 13.72
CA VAL A 24 -9.08 1.00 12.78
C VAL A 24 -10.41 0.85 12.05
N GLN A 25 -11.54 1.01 12.77
CA GLN A 25 -12.83 0.88 12.13
C GLN A 25 -13.05 1.92 11.05
N GLU A 26 -12.69 3.19 11.33
CA GLU A 26 -12.78 4.24 10.32
C GLU A 26 -11.93 3.91 9.11
N ALA A 27 -10.71 3.40 9.33
CA ALA A 27 -9.82 3.02 8.25
C ALA A 27 -10.41 1.89 7.42
N CYS A 28 -10.96 0.87 8.06
CA CYS A 28 -11.54 -0.25 7.35
C CYS A 28 -12.75 0.16 6.51
N LYS A 29 -13.56 1.10 7.04
CA LYS A 29 -14.68 1.63 6.26
C LYS A 29 -14.21 2.36 5.01
N ILE A 30 -13.18 3.18 5.15
CA ILE A 30 -12.62 3.92 4.02
C ILE A 30 -12.02 2.97 3.00
N MET A 31 -11.27 1.97 3.46
CA MET A 31 -10.69 0.97 2.57
C MET A 31 -11.76 0.22 1.79
N HIS A 32 -12.85 -0.12 2.46
CA HIS A 32 -13.96 -0.80 1.82
C HIS A 32 -14.64 0.09 0.78
N GLN A 33 -14.92 1.34 1.13
CA GLN A 33 -15.56 2.30 0.24
C GLN A 33 -14.73 2.56 -1.01
N HIS A 34 -13.44 2.68 -0.85
CA HIS A 34 -12.53 2.99 -1.96
C HIS A 34 -11.98 1.74 -2.64
N ARG A 35 -12.30 0.56 -2.14
CA ARG A 35 -11.83 -0.71 -2.68
C ARG A 35 -10.31 -0.78 -2.75
N VAL A 36 -9.67 -0.33 -1.72
CA VAL A 36 -8.21 -0.38 -1.61
C VAL A 36 -7.81 -1.27 -0.44
N GLY A 37 -6.64 -1.88 -0.55
CA GLY A 37 -6.14 -2.78 0.48
C GLY A 37 -5.20 -2.14 1.47
N ALA A 38 -4.91 -0.86 1.31
CA ALA A 38 -3.99 -0.16 2.19
C ALA A 38 -4.27 1.33 2.21
N ILE A 39 -3.90 1.97 3.30
CA ILE A 39 -3.94 3.43 3.42
C ILE A 39 -2.59 3.90 3.95
N ILE A 40 -2.23 5.12 3.63
CA ILE A 40 -1.03 5.75 4.16
C ILE A 40 -1.44 6.52 5.40
N VAL A 41 -0.72 6.31 6.49
CA VAL A 41 -1.00 6.96 7.76
C VAL A 41 -0.06 8.15 7.93
N VAL A 42 -0.61 9.29 8.27
CA VAL A 42 0.17 10.54 8.42
C VAL A 42 0.00 11.12 9.82
N ASP A 43 0.97 11.96 10.20
CA ASP A 43 0.91 12.69 11.46
C ASP A 43 0.18 14.04 11.27
N GLU A 44 0.22 14.88 12.31
CA GLU A 44 -0.43 16.20 12.26
C GLU A 44 0.13 17.09 11.17
N GLN A 45 1.38 16.94 10.84
CA GLN A 45 2.01 17.74 9.80
C GLN A 45 1.89 17.10 8.42
N LYS A 46 1.05 16.07 8.30
CA LYS A 46 0.80 15.34 7.06
C LYS A 46 2.02 14.60 6.53
N ARG A 47 2.94 14.25 7.43
CA ARG A 47 4.11 13.45 7.05
C ARG A 47 3.74 11.96 7.12
N PRO A 48 4.22 11.14 6.18
CA PRO A 48 3.94 9.71 6.23
C PRO A 48 4.67 9.08 7.42
N VAL A 49 3.91 8.46 8.31
CA VAL A 49 4.46 7.82 9.49
C VAL A 49 4.20 6.32 9.51
N GLY A 50 3.30 5.84 8.67
CA GLY A 50 2.99 4.43 8.65
C GLY A 50 2.14 4.03 7.48
N ILE A 51 1.87 2.74 7.40
CA ILE A 51 0.93 2.17 6.44
C ILE A 51 0.06 1.18 7.18
N PHE A 52 -1.21 1.15 6.85
CA PHE A 52 -2.14 0.21 7.45
C PHE A 52 -2.85 -0.56 6.33
N THR A 53 -2.85 -1.89 6.44
CA THR A 53 -3.38 -2.76 5.40
C THR A 53 -4.47 -3.66 5.95
N GLY A 54 -5.20 -4.31 5.05
CA GLY A 54 -6.19 -5.33 5.45
C GLY A 54 -5.52 -6.46 6.21
N ARG A 55 -4.28 -6.80 5.86
CA ARG A 55 -3.53 -7.83 6.58
C ARG A 55 -3.27 -7.40 8.03
N ASP A 56 -2.97 -6.11 8.24
CA ASP A 56 -2.79 -5.57 9.59
C ASP A 56 -4.09 -5.65 10.40
N ALA A 57 -5.22 -5.37 9.75
CA ALA A 57 -6.52 -5.46 10.41
C ALA A 57 -6.77 -6.88 10.92
N VAL A 58 -6.41 -7.88 10.14
CA VAL A 58 -6.56 -9.27 10.55
C VAL A 58 -5.52 -9.64 11.59
N ASN A 59 -4.25 -9.44 11.29
CA ASN A 59 -3.15 -9.96 12.10
C ASN A 59 -2.89 -9.20 13.38
N ARG A 60 -3.05 -7.89 13.35
CA ARG A 60 -2.71 -7.04 14.49
C ARG A 60 -3.89 -6.59 15.32
N VAL A 61 -5.08 -6.62 14.74
CA VAL A 61 -6.28 -6.17 15.44
C VAL A 61 -7.15 -7.36 15.81
N LEU A 62 -7.75 -8.01 14.83
CA LEU A 62 -8.71 -9.08 15.08
C LEU A 62 -8.07 -10.30 15.74
N ALA A 63 -6.93 -10.74 15.24
CA ALA A 63 -6.26 -11.91 15.80
C ALA A 63 -5.78 -11.70 17.23
N ASN A 64 -5.56 -10.43 17.62
CA ASN A 64 -5.13 -10.08 18.96
C ASN A 64 -6.29 -9.68 19.88
N GLY A 65 -7.51 -9.80 19.41
CA GLY A 65 -8.69 -9.50 20.22
C GLY A 65 -8.94 -8.04 20.45
N LEU A 66 -8.37 -7.15 19.66
CA LEU A 66 -8.57 -5.72 19.78
C LEU A 66 -9.86 -5.29 19.11
N GLU A 67 -10.45 -4.22 19.63
CA GLU A 67 -11.67 -3.67 19.04
C GLU A 67 -11.33 -2.55 18.06
N GLY A 68 -11.82 -2.65 16.83
CA GLY A 68 -11.55 -1.64 15.81
C GLY A 68 -12.00 -0.25 16.18
N LYS A 69 -13.09 -0.14 16.95
CA LYS A 69 -13.63 1.16 17.37
C LYS A 69 -12.77 1.87 18.41
N ARG A 70 -11.93 1.12 19.11
CA ARG A 70 -11.12 1.65 20.21
C ARG A 70 -9.63 1.62 19.93
N THR A 71 -9.23 1.09 18.80
CA THR A 71 -7.82 0.97 18.44
C THR A 71 -7.48 2.05 17.43
N LEU A 72 -6.45 2.83 17.71
CA LEU A 72 -6.00 3.87 16.79
C LEU A 72 -4.99 3.31 15.81
N LEU A 73 -4.95 3.88 14.63
CA LEU A 73 -4.02 3.44 13.59
C LEU A 73 -2.58 3.45 14.08
N ARG A 74 -2.18 4.46 14.87
CA ARG A 74 -0.81 4.54 15.37
C ARG A 74 -0.40 3.36 16.23
N GLU A 75 -1.39 2.66 16.81
CA GLU A 75 -1.08 1.51 17.67
C GLU A 75 -0.80 0.23 16.89
N VAL A 76 -1.30 0.13 15.68
CA VAL A 76 -1.25 -1.12 14.90
C VAL A 76 -0.71 -0.99 13.48
N MET A 77 -0.39 0.20 13.05
CA MET A 77 0.17 0.41 11.72
C MET A 77 1.60 -0.14 11.64
N THR A 78 2.07 -0.36 10.42
CA THR A 78 3.48 -0.62 10.20
C THR A 78 4.17 0.73 10.13
N GLU A 79 5.08 0.98 11.07
CA GLU A 79 5.79 2.24 11.15
C GLU A 79 6.92 2.32 10.15
N LYS A 80 7.20 3.54 9.69
CA LYS A 80 8.31 3.82 8.79
C LYS A 80 8.36 2.88 7.59
N PRO A 81 7.28 2.85 6.81
CA PRO A 81 7.26 1.96 5.65
C PRO A 81 8.33 2.36 4.66
N ASP A 82 8.87 1.37 3.95
CA ASP A 82 9.77 1.68 2.84
C ASP A 82 8.98 2.40 1.77
N CYS A 83 9.58 3.42 1.19
CA CYS A 83 8.96 4.25 0.18
C CYS A 83 9.80 4.25 -1.09
N VAL A 84 9.16 4.56 -2.20
CA VAL A 84 9.86 4.70 -3.48
C VAL A 84 9.54 6.08 -4.04
N SER A 85 10.37 6.54 -4.98
CA SER A 85 10.08 7.78 -5.66
C SER A 85 9.41 7.51 -7.01
N PRO A 86 8.75 8.51 -7.61
CA PRO A 86 8.06 8.29 -8.89
C PRO A 86 8.97 7.87 -10.03
N ASP A 87 10.26 8.17 -9.95
CA ASP A 87 11.20 7.84 -11.01
C ASP A 87 11.80 6.44 -10.89
N TRP A 88 11.44 5.69 -9.84
CA TRP A 88 11.88 4.29 -9.74
C TRP A 88 11.33 3.49 -10.91
N VAL A 89 12.13 2.58 -11.39
CA VAL A 89 11.69 1.61 -12.40
C VAL A 89 10.74 0.62 -11.71
N THR A 90 9.62 0.31 -12.36
CA THR A 90 8.61 -0.56 -11.78
C THR A 90 9.17 -1.92 -11.36
N LEU A 91 10.07 -2.47 -12.14
CA LEU A 91 10.67 -3.76 -11.82
C LEU A 91 11.45 -3.73 -10.51
N ASP A 92 12.14 -2.62 -10.22
CA ASP A 92 12.89 -2.48 -8.98
C ASP A 92 11.93 -2.41 -7.78
N ALA A 93 10.80 -1.72 -7.94
CA ALA A 93 9.79 -1.66 -6.88
C ALA A 93 9.18 -3.04 -6.64
N LEU A 94 8.92 -3.79 -7.70
CA LEU A 94 8.38 -5.14 -7.58
C LEU A 94 9.36 -6.06 -6.85
N ARG A 95 10.64 -5.94 -7.16
CA ARG A 95 11.68 -6.70 -6.47
C ARG A 95 11.72 -6.35 -4.99
N GLN A 96 11.60 -5.07 -4.67
CA GLN A 96 11.59 -4.61 -3.28
C GLN A 96 10.43 -5.26 -2.52
N MET A 97 9.25 -5.30 -3.12
CA MET A 97 8.10 -5.96 -2.52
C MET A 97 8.34 -7.45 -2.29
N SER A 98 8.90 -8.12 -3.28
CA SER A 98 9.19 -9.55 -3.19
C SER A 98 10.22 -9.85 -2.12
N ASP A 99 11.32 -9.10 -2.12
CA ASP A 99 12.41 -9.34 -1.20
C ASP A 99 12.03 -9.09 0.25
N CYS A 100 11.19 -8.08 0.49
CA CYS A 100 10.81 -7.68 1.83
C CYS A 100 9.47 -8.22 2.29
N GLY A 101 8.71 -8.81 1.39
CA GLY A 101 7.43 -9.46 1.76
C GLY A 101 6.24 -8.55 1.86
N TYR A 102 6.33 -7.30 1.42
CA TYR A 102 5.15 -6.45 1.45
C TYR A 102 4.52 -6.32 0.08
N ARG A 103 3.26 -5.90 0.10
CA ARG A 103 2.44 -5.79 -1.10
C ARG A 103 2.11 -4.36 -1.50
N HIS A 104 2.57 -3.39 -0.72
CA HIS A 104 2.27 -1.98 -0.95
C HIS A 104 3.50 -1.15 -0.67
N LEU A 105 3.70 -0.12 -1.48
CA LEU A 105 4.80 0.83 -1.28
C LEU A 105 4.25 2.24 -1.47
N PRO A 106 4.40 3.12 -0.47
CA PRO A 106 4.09 4.52 -0.65
C PRO A 106 5.05 5.15 -1.64
N VAL A 107 4.54 6.07 -2.44
CA VAL A 107 5.35 6.82 -3.40
C VAL A 107 5.48 8.24 -2.86
N VAL A 108 6.71 8.66 -2.67
CA VAL A 108 7.01 9.96 -2.05
C VAL A 108 7.92 10.76 -2.95
N GLN A 109 7.65 12.04 -3.08
CA GLN A 109 8.48 12.96 -3.83
C GLN A 109 8.65 14.23 -3.01
N ASP A 110 9.90 14.61 -2.76
CA ASP A 110 10.23 15.80 -1.97
C ASP A 110 9.54 15.79 -0.59
N GLY A 111 9.50 14.62 0.04
CA GLY A 111 8.91 14.47 1.35
C GLY A 111 7.40 14.40 1.39
N LYS A 112 6.75 14.46 0.23
CA LYS A 112 5.29 14.44 0.13
C LYS A 112 4.80 13.17 -0.53
N ILE A 113 3.66 12.67 -0.02
CA ILE A 113 3.03 11.49 -0.61
C ILE A 113 2.40 11.87 -1.93
N VAL A 114 2.77 11.15 -2.99
CA VAL A 114 2.20 11.36 -4.31
C VAL A 114 1.47 10.13 -4.83
N GLY A 115 1.56 9.01 -4.15
CA GLY A 115 0.86 7.82 -4.58
C GLY A 115 1.08 6.64 -3.66
N LEU A 116 0.44 5.54 -4.01
CA LEU A 116 0.60 4.27 -3.35
C LEU A 116 0.50 3.21 -4.44
N VAL A 117 1.49 2.35 -4.53
CA VAL A 117 1.44 1.24 -5.49
C VAL A 117 1.26 -0.06 -4.74
N SER A 118 0.47 -0.96 -5.32
CA SER A 118 0.26 -2.28 -4.77
C SER A 118 0.81 -3.31 -5.73
N ARG A 119 1.02 -4.51 -5.23
CA ARG A 119 1.49 -5.60 -6.08
C ARG A 119 0.54 -5.85 -7.25
N GLY A 120 -0.76 -5.65 -7.03
CA GLY A 120 -1.74 -5.80 -8.09
C GLY A 120 -1.57 -4.83 -9.25
N ASP A 121 -0.98 -3.68 -9.01
CA ASP A 121 -0.75 -2.70 -10.06
C ASP A 121 0.23 -3.19 -11.11
N PHE A 122 1.13 -4.08 -10.73
CA PHE A 122 2.14 -4.62 -11.64
C PHE A 122 1.62 -5.80 -12.45
N ARG A 123 0.48 -6.34 -12.06
CA ARG A 123 -0.12 -7.47 -12.75
C ARG A 123 -0.49 -7.17 -14.18
N LEU A 124 -1.03 -5.98 -14.42
CA LEU A 124 -1.42 -5.60 -15.76
C LEU A 124 -0.23 -5.58 -16.70
N MET A 125 0.93 -5.22 -16.16
CA MET A 125 2.15 -5.16 -16.97
C MET A 125 2.74 -6.52 -17.24
N ASP A 126 2.65 -7.42 -16.27
CA ASP A 126 3.25 -8.74 -16.38
C ASP A 126 2.24 -9.83 -16.67
N GLN A 127 0.98 -9.47 -16.82
CA GLN A 127 -0.11 -10.42 -16.98
C GLN A 127 0.14 -11.42 -18.11
N VAL A 128 0.49 -10.92 -19.26
CA VAL A 128 0.71 -11.77 -20.43
C VAL A 128 1.83 -12.76 -20.17
N ARG A 129 2.93 -12.29 -19.63
CA ARG A 129 4.06 -13.16 -19.38
C ARG A 129 3.76 -14.22 -18.34
N LEU A 130 3.06 -13.82 -17.26
CA LEU A 130 2.72 -14.76 -16.21
C LEU A 130 1.72 -15.80 -16.67
N ASP A 131 0.76 -15.39 -17.47
CA ASP A 131 -0.23 -16.31 -18.02
C ASP A 131 0.43 -17.32 -18.95
N GLU A 132 1.42 -16.92 -19.70
CA GLU A 132 2.16 -17.80 -20.57
C GLU A 132 2.96 -18.82 -19.79
N GLU A 133 3.50 -18.42 -18.64
CA GLU A 133 4.34 -19.31 -17.85
C GLU A 133 3.54 -20.27 -16.98
N THR A 134 2.54 -19.79 -16.29
CA THR A 134 1.86 -20.59 -15.30
C THR A 134 0.39 -20.83 -15.56
N GLY A 135 -0.26 -19.87 -16.14
CA GLY A 135 -1.67 -19.98 -16.47
C GLY A 135 -2.61 -19.92 -15.31
N TYR A 136 -2.13 -19.78 -14.08
CA TYR A 136 -3.11 -19.76 -13.04
C TYR A 136 -2.97 -18.72 -11.98
N TRP A 137 -1.95 -18.47 -11.59
CA TRP A 137 -1.58 -17.91 -10.40
C TRP A 137 -2.44 -16.87 -9.79
N GLU A 138 -2.46 -16.67 -8.61
CA GLU A 138 -3.07 -15.62 -7.91
C GLU A 138 -4.50 -15.37 -8.08
N ARG A 139 -5.27 -16.34 -7.93
CA ARG A 139 -6.66 -16.12 -7.99
C ARG A 139 -7.24 -15.66 -6.70
N ILE A 140 -6.45 -15.48 -5.77
CA ILE A 140 -6.93 -15.13 -4.45
C ILE A 140 -6.67 -13.71 -4.15
#